data_72cf575b1accb41d075cb9377336fdc7
#
_entry.id   72cf575b1accb41d075cb9377336fdc7
#
_cell.length_a   1.000
_cell.length_b   1.000
_cell.length_c   1.000
_cell.angle_alpha   90.00
_cell.angle_beta   90.00
_cell.angle_gamma   90.00
#
_symmetry.space_group_name_H-M   'P 1'
#
loop_
_entity.id
_entity.type
_entity.pdbx_description
1 polymer ?
#
loop_
_entity_poly.entity_id
_entity_poly.type
_entity_poly.pdbx_seq_one_letter_code
_entity_poly.pdbx_strand_id
1 'polypeptide(L)'
;SWVAPYWINPTTGEQDVDGYFIYPENQKLIIGQFESIFSSFFLVYSNRNFDFCKDIDYFYERQEESGAIRWKYDLKDNSPVLSPDNPEGVGLPLFAWAEFNLYHKSANKRRIKDVMPFLQKYMSWLDATFKQENGLYAAPVTATTMTNCPRGNVKYAVDFNAAMAINASYMSALGDILNDKDLSFQYKKMYFSLKTRINSLMWDNDSGFYYDLDENENRLSTKSIAAYWTMLAEIPNADKADMLVGHLINPETFGTEHPFPTLSADDPNFSESG
;
A
#
# COMPACT_ATOMS: atom_id res chain seq x y z
N SER A 1 -7.34 18.44 18.08
CA SER A 1 -7.18 17.17 17.37
C SER A 1 -5.70 16.80 17.32
N TRP A 2 -5.33 15.52 17.52
CA TRP A 2 -3.93 15.06 17.43
C TRP A 2 -3.35 15.16 15.99
N VAL A 3 -4.20 15.28 14.98
CA VAL A 3 -3.82 15.47 13.56
C VAL A 3 -3.38 16.91 13.28
N ALA A 4 -3.93 17.90 14.01
CA ALA A 4 -3.65 19.31 13.74
C ALA A 4 -2.16 19.67 13.74
N PRO A 5 -1.28 19.08 14.57
CA PRO A 5 0.15 19.38 14.55
C PRO A 5 0.86 19.00 13.23
N TYR A 6 0.27 18.09 12.46
CA TYR A 6 0.82 17.60 11.20
C TYR A 6 0.15 18.22 9.95
N TRP A 7 -0.90 19.03 10.15
CA TRP A 7 -1.58 19.75 9.08
C TRP A 7 -0.94 21.13 8.92
N ILE A 8 0.02 21.20 8.02
CA ILE A 8 0.96 22.31 7.91
C ILE A 8 0.89 22.95 6.52
N ASN A 9 0.88 24.28 6.48
CA ASN A 9 1.10 25.04 5.27
C ASN A 9 2.60 25.02 4.92
N PRO A 10 3.01 24.48 3.75
CA PRO A 10 4.42 24.33 3.41
C PRO A 10 5.14 25.67 3.19
N THR A 11 4.38 26.75 2.93
CA THR A 11 4.95 28.08 2.70
C THR A 11 5.29 28.78 4.02
N THR A 12 4.40 28.67 5.02
CA THR A 12 4.58 29.36 6.31
C THR A 12 5.23 28.47 7.38
N GLY A 13 5.13 27.14 7.22
CA GLY A 13 5.54 26.17 8.23
C GLY A 13 4.60 26.09 9.44
N GLU A 14 3.47 26.79 9.41
CA GLU A 14 2.50 26.86 10.49
C GLU A 14 1.27 25.98 10.23
N GLN A 15 0.52 25.66 11.28
CA GLN A 15 -0.76 24.96 11.16
C GLN A 15 -1.76 25.85 10.41
N ASP A 16 -2.34 25.27 9.34
CA ASP A 16 -3.27 26.01 8.48
C ASP A 16 -4.33 25.05 7.91
N VAL A 17 -5.57 25.54 7.76
CA VAL A 17 -6.66 24.79 7.12
C VAL A 17 -6.38 24.49 5.64
N ASP A 18 -5.56 25.30 4.98
CA ASP A 18 -5.10 25.11 3.61
C ASP A 18 -3.79 24.31 3.51
N GLY A 19 -3.33 23.72 4.62
CA GLY A 19 -2.14 22.90 4.69
C GLY A 19 -2.28 21.51 4.05
N TYR A 20 -1.25 20.71 4.25
CA TYR A 20 -1.21 19.28 3.93
C TYR A 20 -0.87 18.47 5.19
N PHE A 21 -1.20 17.18 5.19
CA PHE A 21 -0.70 16.27 6.20
C PHE A 21 0.78 15.97 5.93
N ILE A 22 1.64 16.58 6.70
CA ILE A 22 3.09 16.59 6.48
C ILE A 22 3.79 16.02 7.70
N TYR A 23 4.88 15.31 7.49
CA TYR A 23 5.80 14.93 8.55
C TYR A 23 7.23 15.43 8.24
N PRO A 24 7.98 15.87 9.27
CA PRO A 24 9.37 16.25 9.08
C PRO A 24 10.24 14.99 8.95
N GLU A 25 11.03 14.93 7.88
CA GLU A 25 12.04 13.88 7.67
C GLU A 25 13.35 14.54 7.24
N ASN A 26 14.41 14.40 8.02
CA ASN A 26 15.74 14.95 7.69
C ASN A 26 15.71 16.46 7.34
N GLN A 27 15.00 17.27 8.12
CA GLN A 27 14.79 18.72 7.91
C GLN A 27 14.00 19.10 6.64
N LYS A 28 13.32 18.12 6.03
CA LYS A 28 12.42 18.29 4.91
C LYS A 28 10.97 18.24 5.36
N LEU A 29 10.08 18.89 4.64
CA LEU A 29 8.64 18.80 4.81
C LEU A 29 8.10 17.79 3.80
N ILE A 30 7.87 16.58 4.26
CA ILE A 30 7.52 15.46 3.37
C ILE A 30 6.01 15.23 3.36
N ILE A 31 5.44 15.17 2.15
CA ILE A 31 4.14 14.55 1.91
C ILE A 31 4.37 13.14 1.38
N GLY A 32 3.79 12.14 2.06
CA GLY A 32 3.94 10.73 1.72
C GLY A 32 2.63 10.12 1.22
N GLN A 33 2.71 9.30 0.19
CA GLN A 33 1.57 8.58 -0.39
C GLN A 33 0.83 7.74 0.66
N PHE A 34 1.57 6.95 1.44
CA PHE A 34 1.01 6.05 2.43
C PHE A 34 0.27 6.82 3.52
N GLU A 35 0.90 7.84 4.08
CA GLU A 35 0.34 8.69 5.13
C GLU A 35 -0.90 9.45 4.63
N SER A 36 -0.85 9.99 3.42
CA SER A 36 -2.00 10.70 2.81
C SER A 36 -3.20 9.79 2.58
N ILE A 37 -2.96 8.56 2.10
CA ILE A 37 -4.02 7.56 1.89
C ILE A 37 -4.66 7.19 3.23
N PHE A 38 -3.86 6.81 4.25
CA PHE A 38 -4.40 6.38 5.52
C PHE A 38 -5.03 7.52 6.32
N SER A 39 -4.48 8.73 6.26
CA SER A 39 -5.10 9.90 6.90
C SER A 39 -6.46 10.24 6.30
N SER A 40 -6.66 10.03 5.01
CA SER A 40 -7.94 10.28 4.34
C SER A 40 -9.09 9.46 4.93
N PHE A 41 -8.84 8.26 5.46
CA PHE A 41 -9.87 7.38 6.00
C PHE A 41 -10.54 7.94 7.26
N PHE A 42 -9.85 8.76 8.04
CA PHE A 42 -10.41 9.41 9.21
C PHE A 42 -10.65 10.92 9.01
N LEU A 43 -9.84 11.60 8.19
CA LEU A 43 -10.03 13.03 7.90
C LEU A 43 -11.35 13.31 7.17
N VAL A 44 -11.84 12.35 6.40
CA VAL A 44 -13.15 12.45 5.73
C VAL A 44 -14.30 12.80 6.69
N TYR A 45 -14.18 12.48 7.97
CA TYR A 45 -15.17 12.84 9.00
C TYR A 45 -14.98 14.27 9.53
N SER A 46 -13.86 14.92 9.19
CA SER A 46 -13.50 16.28 9.60
C SER A 46 -13.46 17.24 8.41
N ASN A 47 -14.21 16.97 7.35
CA ASN A 47 -14.22 17.68 6.07
C ASN A 47 -14.52 19.19 6.14
N ARG A 48 -15.02 19.68 7.29
CA ARG A 48 -15.22 21.12 7.53
C ARG A 48 -13.94 21.84 7.92
N ASN A 49 -12.95 21.10 8.43
CA ASN A 49 -11.70 21.64 8.95
C ASN A 49 -10.50 21.30 8.09
N PHE A 50 -10.57 20.18 7.35
CA PHE A 50 -9.47 19.67 6.54
C PHE A 50 -9.99 19.23 5.17
N ASP A 51 -9.38 19.69 4.11
CA ASP A 51 -9.61 19.15 2.77
C ASP A 51 -8.79 17.87 2.58
N PHE A 52 -9.35 16.76 3.01
CA PHE A 52 -8.71 15.43 2.94
C PHE A 52 -8.44 14.94 1.51
N CYS A 53 -9.12 15.49 0.51
CA CYS A 53 -8.85 15.16 -0.89
C CYS A 53 -7.58 15.82 -1.40
N LYS A 54 -7.21 16.97 -0.85
CA LYS A 54 -6.09 17.79 -1.28
C LYS A 54 -4.77 17.01 -1.24
N ASP A 55 -4.53 16.20 -0.22
CA ASP A 55 -3.32 15.41 -0.09
C ASP A 55 -3.23 14.34 -1.19
N ILE A 56 -4.36 13.69 -1.51
CA ILE A 56 -4.40 12.69 -2.58
C ILE A 56 -4.30 13.34 -3.95
N ASP A 57 -4.99 14.48 -4.14
CA ASP A 57 -4.97 15.24 -5.39
C ASP A 57 -3.55 15.76 -5.70
N TYR A 58 -2.77 16.09 -4.67
CA TYR A 58 -1.36 16.46 -4.82
C TYR A 58 -0.55 15.43 -5.62
N PHE A 59 -0.80 14.14 -5.39
CA PHE A 59 -0.12 13.04 -6.11
C PHE A 59 -0.62 12.93 -7.56
N TYR A 60 -1.91 13.11 -7.81
CA TYR A 60 -2.45 13.08 -9.18
C TYR A 60 -1.96 14.24 -10.03
N GLU A 61 -1.88 15.44 -9.45
CA GLU A 61 -1.35 16.62 -10.12
C GLU A 61 0.12 16.48 -10.54
N ARG A 62 0.87 15.58 -9.86
CA ARG A 62 2.28 15.30 -10.13
C ARG A 62 2.53 13.98 -10.84
N GLN A 63 1.45 13.35 -11.32
CA GLN A 63 1.60 12.15 -12.12
C GLN A 63 2.40 12.45 -13.38
N GLU A 64 3.49 11.71 -13.57
CA GLU A 64 4.37 11.86 -14.72
C GLU A 64 3.70 11.40 -16.03
N GLU A 65 4.27 11.78 -17.16
CA GLU A 65 3.79 11.36 -18.47
C GLU A 65 3.84 9.84 -18.64
N SER A 66 4.80 9.16 -18.01
CA SER A 66 4.89 7.70 -17.93
C SER A 66 3.73 7.05 -17.17
N GLY A 67 3.02 7.78 -16.33
CA GLY A 67 2.02 7.30 -15.39
C GLY A 67 2.54 7.13 -13.97
N ALA A 68 3.83 7.31 -13.73
CA ALA A 68 4.41 7.21 -12.41
C ALA A 68 3.80 8.23 -11.44
N ILE A 69 3.51 7.75 -10.23
CA ILE A 69 3.22 8.58 -9.06
C ILE A 69 4.25 8.18 -8.01
N ARG A 70 5.07 9.14 -7.59
CA ARG A 70 6.14 8.87 -6.63
C ARG A 70 5.58 8.80 -5.22
N TRP A 71 6.20 8.03 -4.36
CA TRP A 71 5.73 7.72 -3.01
C TRP A 71 5.80 8.89 -2.03
N LYS A 72 6.78 9.79 -2.23
CA LYS A 72 7.06 10.93 -1.36
C LYS A 72 7.55 12.13 -2.16
N TYR A 73 7.19 13.34 -1.69
CA TYR A 73 7.71 14.60 -2.24
C TYR A 73 8.16 15.52 -1.10
N ASP A 74 9.24 16.29 -1.36
CA ASP A 74 9.61 17.42 -0.53
C ASP A 74 8.76 18.63 -0.95
N LEU A 75 7.91 19.13 -0.07
CA LEU A 75 7.00 20.25 -0.36
C LEU A 75 7.72 21.59 -0.54
N LYS A 76 9.01 21.67 -0.17
CA LYS A 76 9.80 22.89 -0.33
C LYS A 76 10.08 23.22 -1.81
N ASP A 77 10.33 22.20 -2.60
CA ASP A 77 10.68 22.33 -4.02
C ASP A 77 9.85 21.39 -4.94
N ASN A 78 8.94 20.62 -4.36
CA ASN A 78 8.11 19.62 -5.03
C ASN A 78 8.92 18.48 -5.69
N SER A 79 10.16 18.27 -5.27
CA SER A 79 10.99 17.18 -5.80
C SER A 79 10.57 15.83 -5.23
N PRO A 80 10.60 14.75 -6.04
CA PRO A 80 10.38 13.40 -5.51
C PRO A 80 11.54 12.98 -4.62
N VAL A 81 11.21 12.27 -3.53
CA VAL A 81 12.22 11.66 -2.64
C VAL A 81 12.58 10.29 -3.18
N LEU A 82 13.75 10.18 -3.78
CA LEU A 82 14.27 8.94 -4.34
C LEU A 82 15.46 8.44 -3.51
N SER A 83 15.71 7.15 -3.54
CA SER A 83 16.87 6.53 -2.91
C SER A 83 17.48 5.46 -3.82
N PRO A 84 18.75 5.08 -3.61
CA PRO A 84 19.37 3.97 -4.35
C PRO A 84 18.57 2.66 -4.24
N ASP A 85 17.93 2.42 -3.09
CA ASP A 85 17.12 1.23 -2.82
C ASP A 85 15.68 1.33 -3.36
N ASN A 86 15.27 2.53 -3.80
CA ASN A 86 13.97 2.77 -4.44
C ASN A 86 14.13 3.89 -5.50
N PRO A 87 14.82 3.61 -6.60
CA PRO A 87 15.11 4.62 -7.62
C PRO A 87 13.86 5.11 -8.35
N GLU A 88 12.82 4.29 -8.41
CA GLU A 88 11.53 4.68 -8.98
C GLU A 88 10.62 5.41 -7.97
N GLY A 89 11.02 5.52 -6.70
CA GLY A 89 10.21 6.15 -5.66
C GLY A 89 8.79 5.59 -5.63
N VAL A 90 8.63 4.28 -5.77
CA VAL A 90 7.33 3.63 -5.73
C VAL A 90 6.91 3.35 -4.29
N GLY A 91 5.62 3.50 -3.98
CA GLY A 91 5.00 3.09 -2.71
C GLY A 91 3.93 2.04 -2.94
N LEU A 92 3.30 1.58 -1.84
CA LEU A 92 2.20 0.62 -1.93
C LEU A 92 1.04 1.21 -2.78
N PRO A 93 0.57 0.51 -3.82
CA PRO A 93 -0.44 1.02 -4.75
C PRO A 93 -1.84 0.93 -4.16
N LEU A 94 -2.25 1.92 -3.37
CA LEU A 94 -3.50 1.90 -2.61
C LEU A 94 -4.48 3.03 -2.97
N PHE A 95 -4.21 3.80 -4.02
CA PHE A 95 -5.06 4.93 -4.41
C PHE A 95 -6.50 4.54 -4.72
N ALA A 96 -6.74 3.43 -5.43
CA ALA A 96 -8.10 2.99 -5.74
C ALA A 96 -8.88 2.61 -4.47
N TRP A 97 -8.20 2.06 -3.46
CA TRP A 97 -8.79 1.79 -2.15
C TRP A 97 -9.16 3.08 -1.42
N ALA A 98 -8.28 4.09 -1.45
CA ALA A 98 -8.59 5.40 -0.88
C ALA A 98 -9.84 6.02 -1.56
N GLU A 99 -9.88 6.10 -2.89
CA GLU A 99 -11.00 6.67 -3.64
C GLU A 99 -12.31 5.92 -3.41
N PHE A 100 -12.25 4.60 -3.29
CA PHE A 100 -13.43 3.79 -2.95
C PHE A 100 -13.98 4.14 -1.56
N ASN A 101 -13.11 4.27 -0.55
CA ASN A 101 -13.53 4.67 0.80
C ASN A 101 -14.07 6.10 0.84
N LEU A 102 -13.44 7.04 0.12
CA LEU A 102 -13.92 8.41 0.00
C LEU A 102 -15.30 8.46 -0.67
N TYR A 103 -15.52 7.65 -1.71
CA TYR A 103 -16.83 7.54 -2.35
C TYR A 103 -17.91 7.04 -1.39
N HIS A 104 -17.63 6.01 -0.60
CA HIS A 104 -18.59 5.48 0.37
C HIS A 104 -18.99 6.48 1.46
N LYS A 105 -18.18 7.51 1.70
CA LYS A 105 -18.48 8.57 2.67
C LYS A 105 -19.14 9.79 2.03
N SER A 106 -18.76 10.12 0.80
CA SER A 106 -19.19 11.35 0.11
C SER A 106 -20.26 11.13 -0.94
N ALA A 107 -20.41 9.90 -1.44
CA ALA A 107 -21.21 9.53 -2.62
C ALA A 107 -20.84 10.35 -3.89
N ASN A 108 -19.63 10.92 -3.94
CA ASN A 108 -19.20 11.78 -5.03
C ASN A 108 -18.73 10.96 -6.25
N LYS A 109 -19.70 10.52 -7.06
CA LYS A 109 -19.44 9.78 -8.30
C LYS A 109 -18.64 10.58 -9.33
N ARG A 110 -18.78 11.93 -9.33
CA ARG A 110 -18.02 12.80 -10.22
C ARG A 110 -16.53 12.69 -9.95
N ARG A 111 -16.11 12.71 -8.67
CA ARG A 111 -14.71 12.51 -8.29
C ARG A 111 -14.16 11.21 -8.87
N ILE A 112 -14.89 10.10 -8.74
CA ILE A 112 -14.43 8.81 -9.29
C ILE A 112 -14.18 8.92 -10.81
N LYS A 113 -15.08 9.60 -11.53
CA LYS A 113 -14.91 9.82 -12.97
C LYS A 113 -13.67 10.67 -13.28
N ASP A 114 -13.43 11.71 -12.48
CA ASP A 114 -12.33 12.65 -12.71
C ASP A 114 -10.97 12.01 -12.39
N VAL A 115 -10.87 11.14 -11.37
CA VAL A 115 -9.61 10.49 -10.97
C VAL A 115 -9.30 9.20 -11.73
N MET A 116 -10.30 8.56 -12.33
CA MET A 116 -10.12 7.26 -12.99
C MET A 116 -9.00 7.24 -14.04
N PRO A 117 -8.81 8.27 -14.90
CA PRO A 117 -7.71 8.30 -15.85
C PRO A 117 -6.32 8.25 -15.17
N PHE A 118 -6.16 8.91 -14.03
CA PHE A 118 -4.91 8.88 -13.26
C PHE A 118 -4.64 7.49 -12.69
N LEU A 119 -5.68 6.86 -12.13
CA LEU A 119 -5.57 5.50 -11.58
C LEU A 119 -5.20 4.48 -12.65
N GLN A 120 -5.84 4.53 -13.84
CA GLN A 120 -5.54 3.63 -14.95
C GLN A 120 -4.11 3.82 -15.46
N LYS A 121 -3.66 5.07 -15.58
CA LYS A 121 -2.32 5.41 -16.04
C LYS A 121 -1.26 4.94 -15.04
N TYR A 122 -1.53 5.08 -13.73
CA TYR A 122 -0.68 4.57 -12.66
C TYR A 122 -0.58 3.03 -12.69
N MET A 123 -1.71 2.33 -12.86
CA MET A 123 -1.71 0.87 -12.99
C MET A 123 -0.91 0.41 -14.21
N SER A 124 -1.01 1.11 -15.33
CA SER A 124 -0.24 0.79 -16.55
C SER A 124 1.26 0.96 -16.33
N TRP A 125 1.67 2.01 -15.60
CA TRP A 125 3.07 2.22 -15.24
C TRP A 125 3.58 1.13 -14.30
N LEU A 126 2.81 0.72 -13.29
CA LEU A 126 3.16 -0.36 -12.37
C LEU A 126 3.34 -1.69 -13.13
N ASP A 127 2.43 -1.99 -14.08
CA ASP A 127 2.53 -3.19 -14.92
C ASP A 127 3.80 -3.15 -15.79
N ALA A 128 4.07 -2.04 -16.44
CA ALA A 128 5.22 -1.89 -17.34
C ALA A 128 6.57 -1.93 -16.60
N THR A 129 6.61 -1.45 -15.35
CA THR A 129 7.88 -1.28 -14.61
C THR A 129 8.20 -2.49 -13.74
N PHE A 130 7.22 -3.08 -13.08
CA PHE A 130 7.47 -4.06 -12.00
C PHE A 130 6.95 -5.46 -12.28
N LYS A 131 5.98 -5.65 -13.20
CA LYS A 131 5.39 -6.95 -13.46
C LYS A 131 6.38 -7.88 -14.16
N GLN A 132 6.46 -9.11 -13.68
CA GLN A 132 7.35 -10.13 -14.21
C GLN A 132 6.56 -11.24 -14.95
N GLU A 133 7.28 -12.13 -15.64
CA GLU A 133 6.68 -13.22 -16.45
C GLU A 133 5.82 -14.17 -15.60
N ASN A 134 6.19 -14.39 -14.33
CA ASN A 134 5.40 -15.19 -13.39
C ASN A 134 4.09 -14.52 -12.95
N GLY A 135 3.86 -13.25 -13.36
CA GLY A 135 2.67 -12.47 -13.06
C GLY A 135 2.68 -11.75 -11.70
N LEU A 136 3.78 -11.87 -10.93
CA LEU A 136 4.02 -11.08 -9.71
C LEU A 136 4.78 -9.79 -10.04
N TYR A 137 4.83 -8.88 -9.06
CA TYR A 137 5.51 -7.59 -9.17
C TYR A 137 6.79 -7.59 -8.33
N ALA A 138 7.89 -7.24 -8.96
CA ALA A 138 9.21 -7.15 -8.37
C ALA A 138 9.55 -5.69 -8.00
N ALA A 139 8.80 -5.11 -7.08
CA ALA A 139 9.10 -3.79 -6.54
C ALA A 139 10.13 -3.86 -5.42
N PRO A 140 10.90 -2.78 -5.18
CA PRO A 140 11.83 -2.71 -4.05
C PRO A 140 11.13 -2.96 -2.71
N VAL A 141 11.78 -3.66 -1.78
CA VAL A 141 11.24 -3.88 -0.42
C VAL A 141 11.00 -2.56 0.31
N THR A 142 11.81 -1.55 0.05
CA THR A 142 11.63 -0.19 0.57
C THR A 142 10.35 0.50 0.08
N ALA A 143 9.70 0.00 -0.98
CA ALA A 143 8.38 0.44 -1.40
C ALA A 143 7.27 0.07 -0.40
N THR A 144 7.56 -0.85 0.51
CA THR A 144 6.65 -1.29 1.57
C THR A 144 6.92 -0.53 2.87
N THR A 145 6.05 -0.69 3.86
CA THR A 145 6.18 -0.02 5.15
C THR A 145 6.98 -0.82 6.19
N MET A 146 7.42 -2.04 5.83
CA MET A 146 8.14 -2.96 6.72
C MET A 146 9.66 -2.74 6.68
N THR A 147 10.12 -1.53 6.94
CA THR A 147 11.53 -1.14 6.85
C THR A 147 12.38 -1.64 8.02
N ASN A 148 11.77 -1.99 9.14
CA ASN A 148 12.42 -2.52 10.34
C ASN A 148 12.43 -4.06 10.42
N CYS A 149 12.02 -4.75 9.36
CA CYS A 149 12.01 -6.21 9.30
C CYS A 149 13.16 -6.71 8.40
N PRO A 150 14.02 -7.63 8.89
CA PRO A 150 15.14 -8.17 8.13
C PRO A 150 14.66 -9.20 7.10
N ARG A 151 14.02 -8.75 6.03
CA ARG A 151 13.39 -9.62 5.01
C ARG A 151 14.36 -10.30 4.05
N GLY A 152 15.66 -9.94 4.10
CA GLY A 152 16.69 -10.55 3.24
C GLY A 152 16.61 -10.13 1.77
N ASN A 153 17.04 -11.01 0.86
CA ASN A 153 17.10 -10.75 -0.59
C ASN A 153 15.74 -10.97 -1.24
N VAL A 154 14.77 -10.13 -0.90
CA VAL A 154 13.41 -10.19 -1.46
C VAL A 154 13.40 -9.66 -2.89
N LYS A 155 12.91 -10.48 -3.82
CA LYS A 155 12.57 -10.07 -5.18
C LYS A 155 11.07 -9.77 -5.30
N TYR A 156 10.23 -10.60 -4.70
CA TYR A 156 8.79 -10.48 -4.74
C TYR A 156 8.27 -10.35 -3.30
N ALA A 157 7.98 -9.13 -2.90
CA ALA A 157 7.44 -8.82 -1.59
C ALA A 157 5.95 -9.18 -1.52
N VAL A 158 5.55 -9.92 -0.48
CA VAL A 158 4.17 -10.42 -0.32
C VAL A 158 3.18 -9.27 -0.12
N ASP A 159 3.55 -8.26 0.65
CA ASP A 159 2.72 -7.08 0.92
C ASP A 159 2.55 -6.20 -0.32
N PHE A 160 3.60 -5.99 -1.13
CA PHE A 160 3.47 -5.25 -2.37
C PHE A 160 2.53 -5.96 -3.36
N ASN A 161 2.66 -7.27 -3.52
CA ASN A 161 1.81 -8.06 -4.39
C ASN A 161 0.36 -8.13 -3.88
N ALA A 162 0.16 -8.21 -2.56
CA ALA A 162 -1.16 -8.10 -1.95
C ALA A 162 -1.77 -6.70 -2.17
N ALA A 163 -0.99 -5.62 -2.02
CA ALA A 163 -1.45 -4.26 -2.30
C ALA A 163 -1.84 -4.06 -3.78
N MET A 164 -1.12 -4.68 -4.73
CA MET A 164 -1.52 -4.71 -6.12
C MET A 164 -2.88 -5.42 -6.32
N ALA A 165 -3.12 -6.52 -5.60
CA ALA A 165 -4.41 -7.20 -5.63
C ALA A 165 -5.53 -6.35 -5.01
N ILE A 166 -5.27 -5.67 -3.89
CA ILE A 166 -6.19 -4.70 -3.28
C ILE A 166 -6.55 -3.62 -4.29
N ASN A 167 -5.54 -3.00 -4.91
CA ASN A 167 -5.77 -1.92 -5.87
C ASN A 167 -6.60 -2.40 -7.07
N ALA A 168 -6.29 -3.59 -7.63
CA ALA A 168 -7.06 -4.17 -8.71
C ALA A 168 -8.52 -4.46 -8.31
N SER A 169 -8.76 -4.99 -7.11
CA SER A 169 -10.12 -5.23 -6.59
C SER A 169 -10.93 -3.93 -6.51
N TYR A 170 -10.33 -2.87 -5.96
CA TYR A 170 -11.02 -1.57 -5.85
C TYR A 170 -11.15 -0.85 -7.19
N MET A 171 -10.20 -1.00 -8.12
CA MET A 171 -10.38 -0.53 -9.50
C MET A 171 -11.60 -1.18 -10.17
N SER A 172 -11.80 -2.49 -9.96
CA SER A 172 -12.99 -3.19 -10.42
C SER A 172 -14.28 -2.62 -9.79
N ALA A 173 -14.29 -2.39 -8.47
CA ALA A 173 -15.42 -1.82 -7.77
C ALA A 173 -15.74 -0.37 -8.22
N LEU A 174 -14.72 0.45 -8.46
CA LEU A 174 -14.89 1.80 -9.03
C LEU A 174 -15.46 1.75 -10.45
N GLY A 175 -15.05 0.78 -11.26
CA GLY A 175 -15.64 0.50 -12.58
C GLY A 175 -17.13 0.20 -12.49
N ASP A 176 -17.55 -0.62 -11.51
CA ASP A 176 -18.97 -0.91 -11.26
C ASP A 176 -19.76 0.34 -10.84
N ILE A 177 -19.19 1.20 -9.98
CA ILE A 177 -19.78 2.49 -9.59
C ILE A 177 -20.00 3.37 -10.83
N LEU A 178 -19.07 3.38 -11.77
CA LEU A 178 -19.17 4.15 -13.02
C LEU A 178 -20.13 3.51 -14.04
N ASN A 179 -20.55 2.27 -13.83
CA ASN A 179 -21.25 1.40 -14.80
C ASN A 179 -20.39 1.06 -16.03
N ASP A 180 -19.08 1.08 -15.89
CA ASP A 180 -18.12 0.65 -16.90
C ASP A 180 -17.78 -0.84 -16.67
N LYS A 181 -18.50 -1.69 -17.41
CA LYS A 181 -18.41 -3.15 -17.26
C LYS A 181 -17.08 -3.72 -17.80
N ASP A 182 -16.53 -3.10 -18.82
CA ASP A 182 -15.26 -3.54 -19.41
C ASP A 182 -14.11 -3.24 -18.44
N LEU A 183 -14.09 -2.06 -17.85
CA LEU A 183 -13.15 -1.65 -16.82
C LEU A 183 -13.24 -2.57 -15.60
N SER A 184 -14.45 -2.77 -15.07
CA SER A 184 -14.69 -3.64 -13.93
C SER A 184 -14.18 -5.06 -14.20
N PHE A 185 -14.51 -5.64 -15.37
CA PHE A 185 -14.11 -6.98 -15.73
C PHE A 185 -12.58 -7.12 -15.89
N GLN A 186 -11.93 -6.14 -16.53
CA GLN A 186 -10.47 -6.12 -16.71
C GLN A 186 -9.75 -6.22 -15.35
N TYR A 187 -10.10 -5.38 -14.39
CA TYR A 187 -9.44 -5.34 -13.10
C TYR A 187 -9.85 -6.50 -12.18
N LYS A 188 -11.07 -7.00 -12.32
CA LYS A 188 -11.50 -8.24 -11.66
C LYS A 188 -10.67 -9.45 -12.11
N LYS A 189 -10.40 -9.56 -13.41
CA LYS A 189 -9.52 -10.59 -13.96
C LYS A 189 -8.09 -10.46 -13.41
N MET A 190 -7.57 -9.23 -13.33
CA MET A 190 -6.26 -8.96 -12.75
C MET A 190 -6.19 -9.38 -11.28
N TYR A 191 -7.19 -9.02 -10.47
CA TYR A 191 -7.29 -9.43 -9.07
C TYR A 191 -7.25 -10.96 -8.91
N PHE A 192 -8.06 -11.70 -9.66
CA PHE A 192 -8.09 -13.16 -9.55
C PHE A 192 -6.80 -13.81 -10.04
N SER A 193 -6.15 -13.23 -11.04
CA SER A 193 -4.82 -13.68 -11.48
C SER A 193 -3.79 -13.53 -10.37
N LEU A 194 -3.72 -12.36 -9.73
CA LEU A 194 -2.83 -12.11 -8.59
C LEU A 194 -3.15 -13.02 -7.41
N LYS A 195 -4.42 -13.14 -7.04
CA LYS A 195 -4.87 -14.05 -5.97
C LYS A 195 -4.40 -15.48 -6.20
N THR A 196 -4.50 -15.97 -7.44
CA THR A 196 -4.02 -17.31 -7.80
C THR A 196 -2.50 -17.41 -7.68
N ARG A 197 -1.74 -16.42 -8.19
CA ARG A 197 -0.28 -16.43 -8.14
C ARG A 197 0.27 -16.36 -6.73
N ILE A 198 -0.26 -15.46 -5.90
CA ILE A 198 0.16 -15.32 -4.51
C ILE A 198 -0.14 -16.61 -3.74
N ASN A 199 -1.32 -17.21 -3.93
CA ASN A 199 -1.66 -18.49 -3.30
C ASN A 199 -0.80 -19.67 -3.74
N SER A 200 -0.35 -19.69 -5.00
CA SER A 200 0.42 -20.81 -5.53
C SER A 200 1.91 -20.71 -5.24
N LEU A 201 2.48 -19.50 -5.24
CA LEU A 201 3.92 -19.29 -5.13
C LEU A 201 4.35 -18.92 -3.72
N MET A 202 3.59 -18.05 -3.04
CA MET A 202 4.00 -17.47 -1.75
C MET A 202 3.47 -18.23 -0.53
N TRP A 203 2.42 -19.03 -0.68
CA TRP A 203 1.87 -19.82 0.43
C TRP A 203 2.70 -21.08 0.69
N ASP A 204 3.05 -21.29 1.94
CA ASP A 204 3.66 -22.52 2.41
C ASP A 204 2.66 -23.36 3.21
N ASN A 205 2.39 -24.61 2.75
CA ASN A 205 1.41 -25.48 3.39
C ASN A 205 1.89 -26.04 4.72
N ASP A 206 3.20 -26.21 4.90
CA ASP A 206 3.75 -26.85 6.08
C ASP A 206 3.71 -25.89 7.28
N SER A 207 4.08 -24.64 7.07
CA SER A 207 4.02 -23.59 8.09
C SER A 207 2.66 -22.89 8.19
N GLY A 208 1.80 -23.02 7.18
CA GLY A 208 0.52 -22.30 7.12
C GLY A 208 0.66 -20.79 7.04
N PHE A 209 1.64 -20.31 6.25
CA PHE A 209 1.97 -18.87 6.18
C PHE A 209 2.36 -18.43 4.77
N TYR A 210 2.29 -17.11 4.50
CA TYR A 210 2.79 -16.51 3.25
C TYR A 210 4.18 -15.93 3.45
N TYR A 211 5.05 -16.17 2.47
CA TYR A 211 6.43 -15.69 2.49
C TYR A 211 6.75 -14.86 1.25
N ASP A 212 7.73 -13.99 1.39
CA ASP A 212 8.39 -13.35 0.27
C ASP A 212 9.14 -14.37 -0.59
N LEU A 213 9.42 -14.03 -1.85
CA LEU A 213 10.22 -14.88 -2.72
C LEU A 213 11.53 -14.18 -3.10
N ASP A 214 12.56 -15.00 -3.29
CA ASP A 214 13.83 -14.59 -3.88
C ASP A 214 13.76 -14.46 -5.42
N GLU A 215 14.87 -14.18 -6.08
CA GLU A 215 14.97 -14.07 -7.53
C GLU A 215 14.70 -15.38 -8.29
N ASN A 216 14.85 -16.54 -7.63
CA ASN A 216 14.61 -17.86 -8.17
C ASN A 216 13.20 -18.39 -7.82
N GLU A 217 12.33 -17.53 -7.29
CA GLU A 217 10.97 -17.85 -6.82
C GLU A 217 10.93 -18.84 -5.63
N ASN A 218 12.02 -18.99 -4.90
CA ASN A 218 12.02 -19.74 -3.66
C ASN A 218 11.46 -18.89 -2.53
N ARG A 219 10.63 -19.50 -1.67
CA ARG A 219 10.14 -18.85 -0.46
C ARG A 219 11.29 -18.60 0.52
N LEU A 220 11.36 -17.35 1.01
CA LEU A 220 12.26 -16.97 2.09
C LEU A 220 11.72 -17.49 3.43
N SER A 221 12.60 -17.59 4.44
CA SER A 221 12.20 -18.13 5.74
C SER A 221 11.64 -17.10 6.72
N THR A 222 11.81 -15.81 6.43
CA THR A 222 11.38 -14.73 7.33
C THR A 222 9.86 -14.64 7.44
N LYS A 223 9.34 -14.89 8.63
CA LYS A 223 7.92 -14.80 8.94
C LYS A 223 7.58 -13.39 9.42
N SER A 224 7.13 -12.54 8.48
CA SER A 224 6.84 -11.13 8.72
C SER A 224 5.34 -10.84 8.81
N ILE A 225 4.96 -9.85 9.62
CA ILE A 225 3.59 -9.33 9.69
C ILE A 225 3.09 -8.80 8.33
N ALA A 226 3.98 -8.51 7.39
CA ALA A 226 3.65 -8.12 6.02
C ALA A 226 2.75 -9.14 5.30
N ALA A 227 2.82 -10.43 5.67
CA ALA A 227 1.97 -11.47 5.11
C ALA A 227 0.47 -11.20 5.32
N TYR A 228 0.08 -10.46 6.36
CA TYR A 228 -1.31 -10.15 6.67
C TYR A 228 -1.96 -9.16 5.71
N TRP A 229 -1.19 -8.49 4.85
CA TRP A 229 -1.74 -7.77 3.71
C TRP A 229 -2.53 -8.68 2.77
N THR A 230 -2.22 -9.97 2.74
CA THR A 230 -3.00 -10.95 1.97
C THR A 230 -4.42 -11.11 2.50
N MET A 231 -4.64 -10.95 3.83
CA MET A 231 -5.99 -10.99 4.41
C MET A 231 -6.79 -9.75 4.03
N LEU A 232 -6.18 -8.54 4.05
CA LEU A 232 -6.82 -7.32 3.55
C LEU A 232 -7.19 -7.43 2.06
N ALA A 233 -6.39 -8.14 1.29
CA ALA A 233 -6.62 -8.41 -0.13
C ALA A 233 -7.63 -9.55 -0.39
N GLU A 234 -8.18 -10.18 0.65
CA GLU A 234 -9.07 -11.35 0.57
C GLU A 234 -8.48 -12.50 -0.27
N ILE A 235 -7.15 -12.69 -0.20
CA ILE A 235 -6.42 -13.71 -0.96
C ILE A 235 -6.61 -15.11 -0.37
N PRO A 236 -6.43 -15.35 0.96
CA PRO A 236 -6.61 -16.67 1.55
C PRO A 236 -8.07 -17.15 1.46
N ASN A 237 -8.26 -18.46 1.35
CA ASN A 237 -9.54 -19.09 1.66
C ASN A 237 -9.72 -19.22 3.18
N ALA A 238 -10.87 -19.74 3.63
CA ALA A 238 -11.18 -19.85 5.06
C ALA A 238 -10.11 -20.65 5.83
N ASP A 239 -9.70 -21.83 5.32
CA ASP A 239 -8.72 -22.68 5.99
C ASP A 239 -7.37 -21.98 6.18
N LYS A 240 -6.89 -21.27 5.13
CA LYS A 240 -5.66 -20.49 5.20
C LYS A 240 -5.78 -19.27 6.13
N ALA A 241 -6.94 -18.63 6.13
CA ALA A 241 -7.21 -17.51 7.04
C ALA A 241 -7.18 -17.98 8.50
N ASP A 242 -7.77 -19.15 8.81
CA ASP A 242 -7.73 -19.74 10.14
C ASP A 242 -6.30 -20.05 10.60
N MET A 243 -5.45 -20.56 9.69
CA MET A 243 -4.02 -20.78 9.98
C MET A 243 -3.30 -19.47 10.28
N LEU A 244 -3.54 -18.41 9.48
CA LEU A 244 -2.95 -17.08 9.73
C LEU A 244 -3.42 -16.51 11.07
N VAL A 245 -4.70 -16.62 11.41
CA VAL A 245 -5.23 -16.19 12.72
C VAL A 245 -4.57 -17.00 13.85
N GLY A 246 -4.33 -18.31 13.64
CA GLY A 246 -3.58 -19.13 14.58
C GLY A 246 -2.20 -18.54 14.92
N HIS A 247 -1.48 -18.06 13.93
CA HIS A 247 -0.20 -17.37 14.15
C HIS A 247 -0.35 -16.03 14.88
N LEU A 248 -1.43 -15.26 14.63
CA LEU A 248 -1.65 -13.99 15.32
C LEU A 248 -1.88 -14.12 16.82
N ILE A 249 -2.53 -15.21 17.25
CA ILE A 249 -2.85 -15.45 18.66
C ILE A 249 -1.81 -16.32 19.39
N ASN A 250 -0.91 -16.97 18.67
CA ASN A 250 0.13 -17.79 19.26
C ASN A 250 1.26 -16.90 19.86
N PRO A 251 1.55 -17.00 21.16
CA PRO A 251 2.60 -16.22 21.82
C PRO A 251 4.02 -16.53 21.29
N GLU A 252 4.22 -17.70 20.70
CA GLU A 252 5.50 -18.07 20.08
C GLU A 252 5.72 -17.43 18.70
N THR A 253 4.71 -16.75 18.15
CA THR A 253 4.79 -16.08 16.84
C THR A 253 4.44 -14.60 16.96
N PHE A 254 3.17 -14.20 16.72
CA PHE A 254 2.77 -12.79 16.73
C PHE A 254 1.91 -12.38 17.94
N GLY A 255 1.41 -13.37 18.73
CA GLY A 255 0.60 -13.13 19.93
C GLY A 255 1.44 -12.89 21.19
N THR A 256 2.58 -12.22 21.09
CA THR A 256 3.51 -11.88 22.18
C THR A 256 2.88 -10.94 23.20
N GLU A 257 3.58 -10.64 24.32
CA GLU A 257 3.12 -9.67 25.34
C GLU A 257 2.87 -8.28 24.72
N HIS A 258 3.72 -7.87 23.75
CA HIS A 258 3.46 -6.74 22.87
C HIS A 258 2.99 -7.29 21.50
N PRO A 259 1.67 -7.42 21.27
CA PRO A 259 1.14 -8.18 20.15
C PRO A 259 1.43 -7.53 18.80
N PHE A 260 1.56 -8.38 17.80
CA PHE A 260 1.77 -8.05 16.40
C PHE A 260 3.11 -7.37 16.10
N PRO A 261 4.24 -7.95 16.55
CA PRO A 261 5.55 -7.49 16.14
C PRO A 261 5.73 -7.59 14.62
N THR A 262 6.62 -6.80 14.05
CA THR A 262 6.91 -6.84 12.61
C THR A 262 7.53 -8.16 12.15
N LEU A 263 8.28 -8.81 13.04
CA LEU A 263 8.90 -10.12 12.84
C LEU A 263 8.33 -11.10 13.86
N SER A 264 8.06 -12.33 13.42
CA SER A 264 7.57 -13.39 14.29
C SER A 264 8.57 -13.73 15.41
N ALA A 265 8.07 -14.00 16.61
CA ALA A 265 8.93 -14.30 17.78
C ALA A 265 9.74 -15.59 17.65
N ASP A 266 9.34 -16.51 16.77
CA ASP A 266 10.09 -17.74 16.44
C ASP A 266 11.23 -17.49 15.43
N ASP A 267 11.39 -16.28 14.88
CA ASP A 267 12.50 -15.94 14.00
C ASP A 267 13.77 -15.66 14.79
N PRO A 268 14.93 -16.23 14.41
CA PRO A 268 16.19 -16.01 15.13
C PRO A 268 16.67 -14.55 15.20
N ASN A 269 16.14 -13.67 14.35
CA ASN A 269 16.46 -12.24 14.36
C ASN A 269 15.42 -11.42 15.15
N PHE A 270 14.45 -12.06 15.79
CA PHE A 270 13.46 -11.37 16.62
C PHE A 270 14.12 -10.65 17.80
N SER A 271 13.68 -9.44 18.06
CA SER A 271 14.09 -8.65 19.22
C SER A 271 12.89 -7.93 19.81
N GLU A 272 12.75 -8.00 21.15
CA GLU A 272 11.71 -7.26 21.88
C GLU A 272 11.96 -5.73 21.90
N SER A 273 13.17 -5.31 21.56
CA SER A 273 13.56 -3.89 21.52
C SER A 273 13.39 -3.21 20.17
N GLY A 274 12.88 -3.92 19.17
CA GLY A 274 12.62 -3.40 17.82
C GLY A 274 13.79 -3.53 16.86
#